data_9c1a47ec4beac5f5fc3d6bce5c9fa3ac
#
_entry.id   9c1a47ec4beac5f5fc3d6bce5c9fa3ac
#
_cell.length_a   1.000
_cell.length_b   1.000
_cell.length_c   1.000
_cell.angle_alpha   90.00
_cell.angle_beta   90.00
_cell.angle_gamma   90.00
#
_symmetry.space_group_name_H-M   'P 1'
#
loop_
_entity.id
_entity.type
_entity.pdbx_description
1 polymer ?
#
loop_
_entity_poly.entity_id
_entity_poly.type
_entity_poly.pdbx_seq_one_letter_code
_entity_poly.pdbx_strand_id
1 'polypeptide(L)'
;ESSATCEVCEGAEEMTEPLKQCTAWLRAYFCEPERIRSLPIPAFHHPVLQQDSFTRQVLWTLLRDVKFGEAVSYKQLADLAGNSKAARAVGGAMRINPIPIIIPCHRVIRSSGQTGNYGGGNLMKEWLLSHEKLQKEKLAY
;
A
#
# COMPACT_ATOMS: atom_id res chain seq x y z
N GLU A 1 16.86 -0.93 -17.99
CA GLU A 1 16.84 -1.51 -16.67
C GLU A 1 17.26 -0.49 -15.62
N SER A 2 16.49 -0.39 -14.56
CA SER A 2 16.76 0.60 -13.53
C SER A 2 17.60 0.02 -12.41
N SER A 3 18.67 0.70 -12.07
CA SER A 3 19.44 0.43 -10.87
C SER A 3 19.05 1.38 -9.73
N ALA A 4 17.91 2.06 -9.88
CA ALA A 4 17.47 3.03 -8.88
C ALA A 4 17.26 2.39 -7.52
N THR A 5 17.75 3.06 -6.49
CA THR A 5 17.51 2.69 -5.10
C THR A 5 16.56 3.71 -4.49
N CYS A 6 15.80 3.25 -3.51
CA CYS A 6 14.90 4.10 -2.76
C CYS A 6 15.41 4.23 -1.35
N GLU A 7 15.52 5.45 -0.85
CA GLU A 7 15.87 5.67 0.54
C GLU A 7 14.95 6.71 1.16
N VAL A 8 14.80 6.64 2.47
CA VAL A 8 13.98 7.57 3.22
C VAL A 8 14.89 8.60 3.85
N CYS A 9 14.68 9.87 3.47
CA CYS A 9 15.43 10.99 4.01
C CYS A 9 14.63 11.71 5.08
N GLU A 10 15.28 12.03 6.19
CA GLU A 10 14.66 12.79 7.27
C GLU A 10 14.99 14.26 7.12
N GLY A 11 14.02 15.12 7.44
CA GLY A 11 14.27 16.55 7.53
C GLY A 11 15.10 16.89 8.75
N ALA A 12 15.63 18.12 8.77
CA ALA A 12 16.41 18.62 9.90
C ALA A 12 15.53 18.98 11.11
N GLU A 13 14.22 19.10 10.91
CA GLU A 13 13.29 19.48 11.95
C GLU A 13 12.94 18.31 12.86
N GLU A 14 12.55 18.63 14.09
CA GLU A 14 12.06 17.64 15.03
C GLU A 14 10.75 17.02 14.52
N MET A 15 10.70 15.68 14.50
CA MET A 15 9.53 14.95 14.01
C MET A 15 8.61 14.56 15.15
N THR A 16 7.30 14.61 14.87
CA THR A 16 6.29 14.06 15.78
C THR A 16 6.36 12.53 15.80
N GLU A 17 5.77 11.92 16.82
CA GLU A 17 5.79 10.45 16.96
C GLU A 17 5.16 9.73 15.76
N PRO A 18 3.97 10.13 15.25
CA PRO A 18 3.43 9.48 14.05
C PRO A 18 4.34 9.58 12.83
N LEU A 19 5.04 10.71 12.67
CA LEU A 19 5.96 10.88 11.56
C LEU A 19 7.20 9.99 11.72
N LYS A 20 7.70 9.84 12.94
CA LYS A 20 8.79 8.90 13.22
C LYS A 20 8.40 7.46 12.91
N GLN A 21 7.21 7.06 13.28
CA GLN A 21 6.68 5.73 12.98
C GLN A 21 6.56 5.51 11.47
N CYS A 22 6.06 6.52 10.75
CA CYS A 22 5.93 6.47 9.30
C CYS A 22 7.30 6.32 8.63
N THR A 23 8.28 7.11 9.05
CA THR A 23 9.65 7.06 8.53
C THR A 23 10.27 5.69 8.78
N ALA A 24 10.14 5.15 9.98
CA ALA A 24 10.67 3.84 10.33
C ALA A 24 10.01 2.73 9.49
N TRP A 25 8.70 2.82 9.30
CA TRP A 25 7.95 1.85 8.50
C TRP A 25 8.40 1.88 7.03
N LEU A 26 8.54 3.06 6.45
CA LEU A 26 8.97 3.21 5.06
C LEU A 26 10.41 2.74 4.85
N ARG A 27 11.31 3.02 5.80
CA ARG A 27 12.66 2.47 5.73
C ARG A 27 12.67 0.96 5.72
N ALA A 28 11.88 0.35 6.60
CA ALA A 28 11.76 -1.10 6.63
C ALA A 28 11.19 -1.62 5.32
N TYR A 29 10.18 -0.95 4.79
CA TYR A 29 9.56 -1.35 3.52
C TYR A 29 10.59 -1.44 2.39
N PHE A 30 11.44 -0.43 2.25
CA PHE A 30 12.41 -0.37 1.15
C PHE A 30 13.67 -1.18 1.40
N CYS A 31 14.13 -1.27 2.63
CA CYS A 31 15.45 -1.83 2.95
C CYS A 31 15.43 -3.09 3.80
N GLU A 32 14.46 -3.25 4.68
CA GLU A 32 14.38 -4.34 5.65
C GLU A 32 12.94 -4.84 5.81
N PRO A 33 12.33 -5.37 4.73
CA PRO A 33 10.90 -5.71 4.76
C PRO A 33 10.51 -6.74 5.82
N GLU A 34 11.44 -7.56 6.29
CA GLU A 34 11.19 -8.51 7.38
C GLU A 34 10.81 -7.83 8.68
N ARG A 35 11.14 -6.54 8.85
CA ARG A 35 10.80 -5.78 10.05
C ARG A 35 9.40 -5.19 10.04
N ILE A 36 8.73 -5.15 8.87
CA ILE A 36 7.42 -4.50 8.74
C ILE A 36 6.41 -5.05 9.74
N ARG A 37 6.40 -6.36 9.94
CA ARG A 37 5.44 -7.02 10.83
C ARG A 37 5.58 -6.60 12.29
N SER A 38 6.77 -6.21 12.71
CA SER A 38 7.04 -5.82 14.09
C SER A 38 6.87 -4.32 14.33
N LEU A 39 6.73 -3.54 13.28
CA LEU A 39 6.63 -2.09 13.40
C LEU A 39 5.15 -1.67 13.50
N PRO A 40 4.87 -0.66 14.34
CA PRO A 40 3.50 -0.14 14.45
C PRO A 40 3.09 0.60 13.18
N ILE A 41 1.82 0.48 12.82
CA ILE A 41 1.24 1.30 11.77
C ILE A 41 1.01 2.70 12.35
N PRO A 42 1.49 3.77 11.69
CA PRO A 42 1.25 5.13 12.18
C PRO A 42 -0.23 5.46 12.26
N ALA A 43 -0.60 6.31 13.20
CA ALA A 43 -1.97 6.82 13.28
C ALA A 43 -2.26 7.73 12.10
N PHE A 44 -3.39 7.50 11.43
CA PHE A 44 -3.80 8.31 10.29
C PHE A 44 -4.95 9.22 10.70
N HIS A 45 -4.86 10.50 10.32
CA HIS A 45 -5.85 11.50 10.67
C HIS A 45 -6.53 12.13 9.46
N HIS A 46 -6.59 11.41 8.36
CA HIS A 46 -7.25 11.91 7.15
C HIS A 46 -8.76 11.70 7.23
N PRO A 47 -9.58 12.71 6.83
CA PRO A 47 -11.04 12.59 6.90
C PRO A 47 -11.62 11.37 6.19
N VAL A 48 -11.05 10.94 5.07
CA VAL A 48 -11.49 9.77 4.32
C VAL A 48 -11.43 8.51 5.18
N LEU A 49 -10.45 8.42 6.09
CA LEU A 49 -10.26 7.25 6.95
C LEU A 49 -11.09 7.33 8.23
N GLN A 50 -11.71 8.48 8.50
CA GLN A 50 -12.51 8.70 9.70
C GLN A 50 -14.02 8.64 9.43
N GLN A 51 -14.42 8.80 8.18
CA GLN A 51 -15.83 8.74 7.79
C GLN A 51 -16.28 7.28 7.68
N ASP A 52 -17.48 7.00 8.17
CA ASP A 52 -18.10 5.68 7.98
C ASP A 52 -18.60 5.58 6.55
N SER A 53 -17.81 4.94 5.70
CA SER A 53 -18.09 4.83 4.27
C SER A 53 -17.49 3.55 3.71
N PHE A 54 -17.95 3.16 2.52
CA PHE A 54 -17.38 2.02 1.82
C PHE A 54 -15.92 2.26 1.45
N THR A 55 -15.56 3.49 1.10
CA THR A 55 -14.16 3.85 0.81
C THR A 55 -13.26 3.51 2.01
N ARG A 56 -13.68 3.90 3.22
CA ARG A 56 -12.94 3.58 4.44
C ARG A 56 -12.82 2.07 4.62
N GLN A 57 -13.90 1.34 4.42
CA GLN A 57 -13.88 -0.12 4.54
C GLN A 57 -12.89 -0.75 3.56
N VAL A 58 -12.88 -0.28 2.32
CA VAL A 58 -11.97 -0.79 1.28
C VAL A 58 -10.51 -0.56 1.68
N LEU A 59 -10.20 0.67 2.11
CA LEU A 59 -8.82 1.03 2.47
C LEU A 59 -8.34 0.23 3.68
N TRP A 60 -9.16 0.07 4.70
CA TRP A 60 -8.79 -0.72 5.87
C TRP A 60 -8.71 -2.21 5.57
N THR A 61 -9.58 -2.73 4.71
CA THR A 61 -9.52 -4.13 4.27
C THR A 61 -8.23 -4.39 3.52
N LEU A 62 -7.84 -3.48 2.64
CA LEU A 62 -6.60 -3.58 1.90
C LEU A 62 -5.39 -3.62 2.84
N LEU A 63 -5.34 -2.72 3.80
CA LEU A 63 -4.26 -2.65 4.77
C LEU A 63 -4.18 -3.92 5.62
N ARG A 64 -5.33 -4.44 6.03
CA ARG A 64 -5.41 -5.59 6.94
C ARG A 64 -5.16 -6.92 6.24
N ASP A 65 -5.75 -7.12 5.05
CA ASP A 65 -5.89 -8.45 4.45
C ASP A 65 -4.94 -8.71 3.27
N VAL A 66 -4.44 -7.67 2.60
CA VAL A 66 -3.54 -7.85 1.45
C VAL A 66 -2.11 -7.57 1.89
N LYS A 67 -1.32 -8.63 2.00
CA LYS A 67 -0.01 -8.59 2.63
C LYS A 67 1.11 -8.28 1.63
N PHE A 68 2.28 -7.96 2.16
CA PHE A 68 3.48 -7.70 1.38
C PHE A 68 3.74 -8.86 0.41
N GLY A 69 3.95 -8.53 -0.86
CA GLY A 69 4.20 -9.52 -1.90
C GLY A 69 2.96 -10.17 -2.48
N GLU A 70 1.77 -9.80 -2.01
CA GLU A 70 0.49 -10.26 -2.56
C GLU A 70 -0.10 -9.21 -3.49
N ALA A 71 -0.95 -9.65 -4.40
CA ALA A 71 -1.74 -8.76 -5.25
C ALA A 71 -3.15 -9.30 -5.34
N VAL A 72 -4.13 -8.40 -5.46
CA VAL A 72 -5.53 -8.77 -5.62
C VAL A 72 -6.14 -7.98 -6.76
N SER A 73 -7.20 -8.53 -7.38
CA SER A 73 -7.95 -7.76 -8.36
C SER A 73 -8.92 -6.81 -7.66
N TYR A 74 -9.41 -5.82 -8.40
CA TYR A 74 -10.45 -4.92 -7.89
C TYR A 74 -11.67 -5.71 -7.40
N LYS A 75 -12.05 -6.74 -8.14
CA LYS A 75 -13.16 -7.59 -7.77
C LYS A 75 -12.90 -8.37 -6.47
N GLN A 76 -11.71 -8.94 -6.35
CA GLN A 76 -11.34 -9.68 -5.13
C GLN A 76 -11.35 -8.77 -3.92
N LEU A 77 -10.85 -7.55 -4.05
CA LEU A 77 -10.88 -6.60 -2.94
C LEU A 77 -12.32 -6.18 -2.60
N ALA A 78 -13.17 -6.01 -3.61
CA ALA A 78 -14.60 -5.76 -3.37
C ALA A 78 -15.24 -6.89 -2.58
N ASP A 79 -14.93 -8.13 -2.91
CA ASP A 79 -15.42 -9.31 -2.17
C ASP A 79 -14.93 -9.27 -0.72
N LEU A 80 -13.66 -8.99 -0.50
CA LEU A 80 -13.08 -8.91 0.84
C LEU A 80 -13.70 -7.78 1.67
N ALA A 81 -14.07 -6.68 1.02
CA ALA A 81 -14.71 -5.54 1.69
C ALA A 81 -16.21 -5.74 1.91
N GLY A 82 -16.76 -6.88 1.50
CA GLY A 82 -18.14 -7.24 1.77
C GLY A 82 -19.15 -6.85 0.68
N ASN A 83 -18.70 -6.41 -0.50
CA ASN A 83 -19.61 -6.06 -1.59
C ASN A 83 -18.99 -6.41 -2.95
N SER A 84 -19.27 -7.62 -3.41
CA SER A 84 -18.68 -8.17 -4.63
C SER A 84 -19.07 -7.42 -5.92
N LYS A 85 -20.10 -6.57 -5.86
CA LYS A 85 -20.55 -5.80 -7.01
C LYS A 85 -19.91 -4.42 -7.09
N ALA A 86 -19.05 -4.07 -6.15
CA ALA A 86 -18.53 -2.72 -5.96
C ALA A 86 -17.12 -2.50 -6.53
N ALA A 87 -16.72 -3.23 -7.56
CA ALA A 87 -15.37 -3.10 -8.14
C ALA A 87 -15.05 -1.65 -8.59
N ARG A 88 -16.04 -0.93 -9.14
CA ARG A 88 -15.86 0.47 -9.51
C ARG A 88 -15.59 1.36 -8.30
N ALA A 89 -16.32 1.14 -7.22
CA ALA A 89 -16.12 1.91 -5.98
C ALA A 89 -14.75 1.62 -5.39
N VAL A 90 -14.26 0.40 -5.52
CA VAL A 90 -12.89 0.04 -5.13
C VAL A 90 -11.89 0.86 -5.94
N GLY A 91 -12.08 0.96 -7.26
CA GLY A 91 -11.22 1.79 -8.11
C GLY A 91 -11.22 3.25 -7.67
N GLY A 92 -12.39 3.77 -7.30
CA GLY A 92 -12.49 5.13 -6.75
C GLY A 92 -11.72 5.29 -5.44
N ALA A 93 -11.82 4.30 -4.55
CA ALA A 93 -11.09 4.30 -3.29
C ALA A 93 -9.57 4.31 -3.52
N MET A 94 -9.09 3.54 -4.50
CA MET A 94 -7.66 3.50 -4.82
C MET A 94 -7.16 4.87 -5.30
N ARG A 95 -7.98 5.59 -6.07
CA ARG A 95 -7.60 6.93 -6.57
C ARG A 95 -7.47 7.97 -5.46
N ILE A 96 -8.26 7.86 -4.41
CA ILE A 96 -8.28 8.86 -3.33
C ILE A 96 -7.53 8.42 -2.08
N ASN A 97 -6.85 7.28 -2.12
CA ASN A 97 -6.04 6.79 -1.02
C ASN A 97 -5.04 7.88 -0.59
N PRO A 98 -5.13 8.40 0.65
CA PRO A 98 -4.25 9.47 1.11
C PRO A 98 -2.89 9.00 1.61
N ILE A 99 -2.70 7.69 1.79
CA ILE A 99 -1.50 7.12 2.42
C ILE A 99 -0.94 6.01 1.53
N PRO A 100 -0.42 6.35 0.33
CA PRO A 100 0.12 5.32 -0.56
C PRO A 100 1.28 4.57 0.07
N ILE A 101 1.54 3.38 -0.42
CA ILE A 101 2.55 2.43 0.05
C ILE A 101 2.16 1.77 1.36
N ILE A 102 1.89 2.50 2.43
CA ILE A 102 1.44 1.93 3.71
C ILE A 102 0.06 1.31 3.54
N ILE A 103 -0.90 2.07 2.99
CA ILE A 103 -2.15 1.49 2.50
C ILE A 103 -1.88 1.09 1.05
N PRO A 104 -1.71 -0.20 0.77
CA PRO A 104 -0.99 -0.64 -0.43
C PRO A 104 -1.88 -0.70 -1.68
N CYS A 105 -2.36 0.44 -2.13
CA CYS A 105 -3.20 0.49 -3.33
C CYS A 105 -2.47 0.01 -4.60
N HIS A 106 -1.15 -0.02 -4.60
CA HIS A 106 -0.38 -0.60 -5.71
C HIS A 106 -0.57 -2.11 -5.85
N ARG A 107 -1.06 -2.79 -4.80
CA ARG A 107 -1.33 -4.25 -4.83
C ARG A 107 -2.65 -4.60 -5.50
N VAL A 108 -3.44 -3.59 -5.88
CA VAL A 108 -4.73 -3.82 -6.54
C VAL A 108 -4.54 -3.69 -8.05
N ILE A 109 -4.77 -4.79 -8.77
CA ILE A 109 -4.54 -4.89 -10.20
C ILE A 109 -5.81 -5.34 -10.91
N ARG A 110 -5.81 -5.32 -12.25
CA ARG A 110 -6.94 -5.80 -13.03
C ARG A 110 -6.99 -7.33 -13.03
N SER A 111 -8.19 -7.89 -13.17
CA SER A 111 -8.38 -9.34 -13.24
C SER A 111 -7.60 -10.00 -14.38
N SER A 112 -7.31 -9.25 -15.45
CA SER A 112 -6.50 -9.73 -16.57
C SER A 112 -5.00 -9.87 -16.22
N GLY A 113 -4.58 -9.39 -15.05
CA GLY A 113 -3.18 -9.34 -14.66
C GLY A 113 -2.48 -8.04 -15.01
N GLN A 114 -3.14 -7.15 -15.75
CA GLN A 114 -2.61 -5.82 -16.03
C GLN A 114 -2.62 -4.97 -14.77
N THR A 115 -1.61 -4.11 -14.63
CA THR A 115 -1.43 -3.34 -13.39
C THR A 115 -2.54 -2.32 -13.13
N GLY A 116 -3.19 -1.79 -14.18
CA GLY A 116 -4.18 -0.73 -14.01
C GLY A 116 -3.53 0.61 -13.70
N ASN A 117 -4.37 1.57 -13.31
CA ASN A 117 -3.92 2.93 -13.04
C ASN A 117 -3.37 3.08 -11.62
N TYR A 118 -2.46 4.03 -11.45
CA TYR A 118 -1.88 4.35 -10.15
C TYR A 118 -1.57 5.85 -10.09
N GLY A 119 -1.82 6.48 -8.92
CA GLY A 119 -1.60 7.91 -8.75
C GLY A 119 -0.17 8.38 -8.97
N GLY A 120 0.80 7.56 -8.62
CA GLY A 120 2.22 7.83 -8.86
C GLY A 120 2.72 7.46 -10.25
N GLY A 121 1.83 6.96 -11.13
CA GLY A 121 2.17 6.49 -12.46
C GLY A 121 2.43 4.99 -12.51
N ASN A 122 2.24 4.42 -13.70
CA ASN A 122 2.34 2.96 -13.89
C ASN A 122 3.75 2.43 -13.61
N LEU A 123 4.78 3.19 -13.94
CA LEU A 123 6.16 2.78 -13.67
C LEU A 123 6.41 2.63 -12.18
N MET A 124 5.90 3.54 -11.36
CA MET A 124 6.03 3.43 -9.90
C MET A 124 5.27 2.22 -9.38
N LYS A 125 4.05 2.00 -9.87
CA LYS A 125 3.26 0.84 -9.47
C LYS A 125 3.99 -0.48 -9.78
N GLU A 126 4.52 -0.59 -10.99
CA GLU A 126 5.27 -1.77 -11.42
C GLU A 126 6.54 -1.96 -10.58
N TRP A 127 7.22 -0.86 -10.26
CA TRP A 127 8.40 -0.92 -9.41
C TRP A 127 8.08 -1.45 -8.01
N LEU A 128 7.01 -0.93 -7.41
CA LEU A 128 6.58 -1.37 -6.08
C LEU A 128 6.21 -2.85 -6.08
N LEU A 129 5.46 -3.30 -7.08
CA LEU A 129 5.09 -4.71 -7.19
C LEU A 129 6.32 -5.60 -7.37
N SER A 130 7.27 -5.18 -8.20
CA SER A 130 8.51 -5.92 -8.43
C SER A 130 9.38 -5.96 -7.18
N HIS A 131 9.48 -4.84 -6.48
CA HIS A 131 10.21 -4.76 -5.22
C HIS A 131 9.68 -5.77 -4.20
N GLU A 132 8.36 -5.81 -4.04
CA GLU A 132 7.74 -6.73 -3.09
C GLU A 132 7.92 -8.18 -3.49
N LYS A 133 7.82 -8.47 -4.78
CA LYS A 133 8.02 -9.84 -5.27
C LYS A 133 9.44 -10.33 -5.01
N LEU A 134 10.44 -9.51 -5.34
CA LEU A 134 11.84 -9.86 -5.13
C LEU A 134 12.17 -10.03 -3.66
N GLN A 135 11.69 -9.13 -2.80
CA GLN A 135 11.94 -9.21 -1.37
C GLN A 135 11.22 -10.41 -0.74
N LYS A 136 10.02 -10.72 -1.21
CA LYS A 136 9.30 -11.90 -0.74
C LYS A 136 10.06 -13.19 -1.08
N GLU A 137 10.60 -13.28 -2.27
CA GLU A 137 11.41 -14.43 -2.69
C GLU A 137 12.65 -14.59 -1.80
N LYS A 138 13.31 -13.48 -1.46
CA LYS A 138 14.45 -13.51 -0.53
C LYS A 138 14.06 -13.97 0.86
N LEU A 139 12.89 -13.54 1.35
CA LEU A 139 12.42 -13.92 2.68
C LEU A 139 11.97 -15.38 2.77
N ALA A 140 11.73 -16.03 1.66
CA ALA A 140 11.31 -17.43 1.62
C ALA A 140 12.46 -18.41 1.89
N TYR A 141 13.70 -17.93 1.95
CA TYR A 141 14.89 -18.75 2.18
C TYR A 141 15.49 -18.55 3.57
#